data_621842d3ed53a8b426f00dd56da0244b
#
_entry.id   621842d3ed53a8b426f00dd56da0244b
#
_cell.length_a   1.000
_cell.length_b   1.000
_cell.length_c   1.000
_cell.angle_alpha   90.00
_cell.angle_beta   90.00
_cell.angle_gamma   90.00
#
_symmetry.space_group_name_H-M   'P 1'
#
loop_
_entity.id
_entity.type
_entity.pdbx_description
1 polymer ?
#
loop_
_entity_poly.entity_id
_entity_poly.type
_entity_poly.pdbx_seq_one_letter_code
_entity_poly.pdbx_strand_id
1 'polypeptide(L)'
;MNQEIIDRLSTISEEEREILSGRSEIDQTRYTGQKDLIIDSKKMLDQGKLIRVRPHTRFVYFPKHKHNYVEVIYMCQGQTTHIINGTRVVLKAGELLFLNQNAVQEILPAGEADLAVNFIILPGFFDTAFHMISEENNSLRDFLVGCLCKDTQYSSYLHFQVAGILPIQNLVENMVWTLINEQPNKSNINQITMGLLFLQLMHHTDKIHSGSDSFDQVLIFQVLRYIEENYRDGELTQLAALLNYDIYWLSRTIKKLLGRTYKELLQIKRLNQAVFLLSNTKLSVANVCTAVGYDNTSYFHRIFREYYGMSPKEYRTSSAQ
;
A
#
# COMPACT_ATOMS: atom_id res chain seq x y z
N MET A 1 -19.94 -4.98 6.00
CA MET A 1 -20.37 -4.16 4.84
C MET A 1 -21.82 -3.75 5.03
N ASN A 2 -22.15 -2.50 4.74
CA ASN A 2 -23.51 -1.97 4.80
C ASN A 2 -24.42 -2.67 3.77
N GLN A 3 -25.70 -2.95 4.16
CA GLN A 3 -26.62 -3.71 3.33
C GLN A 3 -26.96 -2.99 2.01
N GLU A 4 -27.08 -1.67 2.03
CA GLU A 4 -27.34 -0.88 0.83
C GLU A 4 -26.23 -1.01 -0.22
N ILE A 5 -24.96 -1.08 0.22
CA ILE A 5 -23.82 -1.33 -0.69
C ILE A 5 -23.95 -2.72 -1.30
N ILE A 6 -24.24 -3.74 -0.47
CA ILE A 6 -24.41 -5.12 -0.92
C ILE A 6 -25.55 -5.20 -1.94
N ASP A 7 -26.69 -4.58 -1.67
CA ASP A 7 -27.85 -4.59 -2.57
C ASP A 7 -27.51 -3.95 -3.94
N ARG A 8 -26.77 -2.85 -3.93
CA ARG A 8 -26.30 -2.20 -5.17
C ARG A 8 -25.31 -3.06 -5.95
N LEU A 9 -24.38 -3.72 -5.25
CA LEU A 9 -23.38 -4.60 -5.88
C LEU A 9 -23.99 -5.91 -6.39
N SER A 10 -25.07 -6.39 -5.77
CA SER A 10 -25.81 -7.58 -6.19
C SER A 10 -26.54 -7.38 -7.51
N THR A 11 -26.84 -6.12 -7.87
CA THR A 11 -27.52 -5.79 -9.12
C THR A 11 -26.70 -6.28 -10.32
N ILE A 12 -27.33 -7.09 -11.18
CA ILE A 12 -26.70 -7.62 -12.39
C ILE A 12 -26.48 -6.49 -13.39
N SER A 13 -25.23 -6.26 -13.77
CA SER A 13 -24.83 -5.26 -14.75
C SER A 13 -25.28 -5.62 -16.18
N GLU A 14 -25.20 -4.68 -17.11
CA GLU A 14 -25.49 -4.93 -18.52
C GLU A 14 -24.54 -5.99 -19.10
N GLU A 15 -23.25 -5.90 -18.80
CA GLU A 15 -22.26 -6.88 -19.23
C GLU A 15 -22.54 -8.28 -18.67
N GLU A 16 -22.91 -8.39 -17.39
CA GLU A 16 -23.27 -9.66 -16.77
C GLU A 16 -24.55 -10.25 -17.36
N ARG A 17 -25.53 -9.43 -17.75
CA ARG A 17 -26.72 -9.90 -18.46
C ARG A 17 -26.39 -10.50 -19.84
N GLU A 18 -25.47 -9.87 -20.57
CA GLU A 18 -25.00 -10.40 -21.86
C GLU A 18 -24.28 -11.76 -21.67
N ILE A 19 -23.45 -11.86 -20.64
CA ILE A 19 -22.74 -13.10 -20.28
C ILE A 19 -23.74 -14.19 -19.93
N LEU A 20 -24.70 -13.91 -19.06
CA LEU A 20 -25.75 -14.86 -18.66
C LEU A 20 -26.69 -15.25 -19.82
N SER A 21 -26.83 -14.42 -20.86
CA SER A 21 -27.57 -14.70 -22.07
C SER A 21 -26.84 -15.60 -23.09
N GLY A 22 -25.59 -16.03 -22.77
CA GLY A 22 -24.83 -16.99 -23.57
C GLY A 22 -23.53 -16.49 -24.16
N ARG A 23 -23.08 -15.28 -23.78
CA ARG A 23 -21.74 -14.77 -24.15
C ARG A 23 -20.67 -15.46 -23.29
N SER A 24 -19.81 -16.24 -23.91
CA SER A 24 -18.77 -17.01 -23.21
C SER A 24 -17.50 -16.22 -22.85
N GLU A 25 -17.32 -15.02 -23.41
CA GLU A 25 -16.11 -14.21 -23.28
C GLU A 25 -16.44 -12.76 -22.94
N ILE A 26 -15.48 -12.05 -22.32
CA ILE A 26 -15.60 -10.62 -22.07
C ILE A 26 -15.61 -9.82 -23.38
N ASP A 27 -16.23 -8.65 -23.35
CA ASP A 27 -16.09 -7.67 -24.42
C ASP A 27 -14.82 -6.82 -24.23
N GLN A 28 -13.73 -7.25 -24.87
CA GLN A 28 -12.45 -6.57 -24.76
C GLN A 28 -12.52 -5.10 -25.15
N THR A 29 -13.44 -4.70 -26.01
CA THR A 29 -13.59 -3.29 -26.44
C THR A 29 -14.01 -2.37 -25.30
N ARG A 30 -14.64 -2.90 -24.25
CA ARG A 30 -15.00 -2.16 -23.05
C ARG A 30 -13.77 -1.81 -22.19
N TYR A 31 -12.69 -2.58 -22.33
CA TYR A 31 -11.51 -2.54 -21.44
C TYR A 31 -10.27 -1.94 -22.10
N THR A 32 -10.05 -2.22 -23.38
CA THR A 32 -8.85 -1.76 -24.09
C THR A 32 -9.16 -1.32 -25.52
N GLY A 33 -8.29 -0.50 -26.08
CA GLY A 33 -8.25 -0.17 -27.51
C GLY A 33 -7.01 -0.74 -28.21
N GLN A 34 -6.20 -1.56 -27.51
CA GLN A 34 -4.94 -2.11 -27.98
C GLN A 34 -5.06 -3.62 -28.28
N LYS A 35 -4.10 -4.17 -29.06
CA LYS A 35 -4.05 -5.62 -29.35
C LYS A 35 -3.74 -6.46 -28.11
N ASP A 36 -2.85 -5.96 -27.25
CA ASP A 36 -2.57 -6.57 -25.96
C ASP A 36 -3.66 -6.18 -24.96
N LEU A 37 -4.14 -7.14 -24.16
CA LEU A 37 -5.16 -6.88 -23.15
C LEU A 37 -4.57 -6.12 -21.96
N ILE A 38 -4.29 -4.83 -22.19
CA ILE A 38 -3.95 -3.87 -21.16
C ILE A 38 -5.20 -3.04 -20.87
N ILE A 39 -5.77 -3.21 -19.68
CA ILE A 39 -6.95 -2.46 -19.24
C ILE A 39 -6.56 -0.99 -19.12
N ASP A 40 -7.22 -0.14 -19.91
CA ASP A 40 -6.86 1.27 -20.02
C ASP A 40 -7.67 2.13 -19.03
N SER A 41 -6.95 2.83 -18.16
CA SER A 41 -7.54 3.78 -17.22
C SER A 41 -8.44 4.83 -17.90
N LYS A 42 -8.13 5.21 -19.14
CA LYS A 42 -8.96 6.18 -19.91
C LYS A 42 -10.36 5.66 -20.23
N LYS A 43 -10.54 4.33 -20.26
CA LYS A 43 -11.86 3.69 -20.44
C LYS A 43 -12.55 3.44 -19.10
N MET A 44 -11.78 3.33 -18.03
CA MET A 44 -12.26 2.96 -16.70
C MET A 44 -12.57 4.16 -15.83
N LEU A 45 -11.89 5.30 -16.04
CA LEU A 45 -12.03 6.53 -15.27
C LEU A 45 -12.68 7.63 -16.10
N ASP A 46 -13.51 8.43 -15.46
CA ASP A 46 -13.98 9.67 -16.03
C ASP A 46 -12.84 10.68 -16.14
N GLN A 47 -12.91 11.57 -17.13
CA GLN A 47 -11.86 12.56 -17.38
C GLN A 47 -11.59 13.43 -16.14
N GLY A 48 -10.32 13.53 -15.75
CA GLY A 48 -9.88 14.30 -14.58
C GLY A 48 -10.08 13.62 -13.23
N LYS A 49 -10.60 12.39 -13.19
CA LYS A 49 -10.70 11.61 -11.95
C LYS A 49 -9.44 10.76 -11.74
N LEU A 50 -8.99 10.67 -10.49
CA LEU A 50 -7.84 9.87 -10.08
C LEU A 50 -8.23 8.52 -9.49
N ILE A 51 -9.49 8.35 -9.11
CA ILE A 51 -10.04 7.12 -8.53
C ILE A 51 -11.49 6.91 -8.99
N ARG A 52 -11.82 5.63 -9.19
CA ARG A 52 -13.19 5.16 -9.40
C ARG A 52 -13.36 3.80 -8.75
N VAL A 53 -14.58 3.48 -8.30
CA VAL A 53 -14.98 2.14 -7.90
C VAL A 53 -15.94 1.56 -8.93
N ARG A 54 -15.80 0.26 -9.20
CA ARG A 54 -16.74 -0.50 -10.03
C ARG A 54 -16.99 -1.88 -9.41
N PRO A 55 -18.17 -2.49 -9.63
CA PRO A 55 -18.38 -3.89 -9.31
C PRO A 55 -17.38 -4.78 -10.06
N HIS A 56 -16.93 -5.84 -9.41
CA HIS A 56 -16.15 -6.91 -10.04
C HIS A 56 -17.04 -7.71 -10.98
N THR A 57 -16.59 -7.97 -12.21
CA THR A 57 -17.37 -8.72 -13.22
C THR A 57 -17.46 -10.19 -12.82
N ARG A 58 -18.68 -10.73 -12.77
CA ARG A 58 -18.98 -12.11 -12.39
C ARG A 58 -19.28 -12.98 -13.61
N PHE A 59 -19.42 -14.31 -13.40
CA PHE A 59 -19.96 -15.32 -14.33
C PHE A 59 -19.08 -15.64 -15.55
N VAL A 60 -17.94 -14.99 -15.73
CA VAL A 60 -17.07 -15.18 -16.89
C VAL A 60 -15.62 -15.31 -16.49
N TYR A 61 -14.86 -16.08 -17.28
CA TYR A 61 -13.40 -16.10 -17.18
C TYR A 61 -12.83 -14.80 -17.76
N PHE A 62 -12.01 -14.11 -16.96
CA PHE A 62 -11.30 -12.95 -17.44
C PHE A 62 -9.86 -13.34 -17.81
N PRO A 63 -9.46 -13.27 -19.10
CA PRO A 63 -8.18 -13.79 -19.57
C PRO A 63 -7.00 -12.94 -19.07
N LYS A 64 -5.79 -13.42 -19.35
CA LYS A 64 -4.54 -12.72 -18.99
C LYS A 64 -4.55 -11.28 -19.42
N HIS A 65 -4.38 -10.38 -18.47
CA HIS A 65 -4.38 -8.95 -18.70
C HIS A 65 -3.43 -8.22 -17.73
N LYS A 66 -3.13 -6.98 -18.06
CA LYS A 66 -2.44 -6.00 -17.22
C LYS A 66 -3.29 -4.75 -17.08
N HIS A 67 -2.87 -3.85 -16.21
CA HIS A 67 -3.48 -2.54 -16.02
C HIS A 67 -2.44 -1.43 -16.25
N ASN A 68 -2.84 -0.27 -16.74
CA ASN A 68 -1.97 0.93 -16.75
C ASN A 68 -2.21 1.81 -15.50
N TYR A 69 -2.85 1.25 -14.47
CA TYR A 69 -3.19 1.88 -13.19
C TYR A 69 -2.93 0.90 -12.03
N VAL A 70 -3.08 1.34 -10.80
CA VAL A 70 -3.11 0.47 -9.61
C VAL A 70 -4.54 -0.02 -9.42
N GLU A 71 -4.74 -1.34 -9.37
CA GLU A 71 -6.02 -1.94 -9.02
C GLU A 71 -6.01 -2.38 -7.56
N VAL A 72 -7.06 -2.02 -6.82
CA VAL A 72 -7.30 -2.55 -5.48
C VAL A 72 -8.64 -3.27 -5.49
N ILE A 73 -8.62 -4.57 -5.23
CA ILE A 73 -9.85 -5.38 -5.14
C ILE A 73 -10.17 -5.59 -3.67
N TYR A 74 -11.39 -5.26 -3.29
CA TYR A 74 -11.92 -5.59 -1.96
C TYR A 74 -13.08 -6.55 -2.09
N MET A 75 -12.99 -7.67 -1.39
CA MET A 75 -14.03 -8.69 -1.38
C MET A 75 -15.09 -8.34 -0.35
N CYS A 76 -16.28 -7.99 -0.82
CA CYS A 76 -17.40 -7.58 0.03
C CYS A 76 -18.13 -8.80 0.63
N GLN A 77 -18.33 -9.85 -0.18
CA GLN A 77 -19.01 -11.08 0.20
C GLN A 77 -18.55 -12.24 -0.69
N GLY A 78 -18.48 -13.47 -0.15
CA GLY A 78 -18.04 -14.65 -0.88
C GLY A 78 -16.54 -14.71 -1.11
N GLN A 79 -16.11 -15.12 -2.29
CA GLN A 79 -14.69 -15.20 -2.67
C GLN A 79 -14.47 -15.12 -4.16
N THR A 80 -13.30 -14.64 -4.59
CA THR A 80 -12.85 -14.69 -5.98
C THR A 80 -11.49 -15.36 -6.09
N THR A 81 -11.23 -16.02 -7.22
CA THR A 81 -9.93 -16.66 -7.48
C THR A 81 -9.23 -15.95 -8.62
N HIS A 82 -8.02 -15.50 -8.34
CA HIS A 82 -7.13 -14.83 -9.28
C HIS A 82 -5.90 -15.69 -9.54
N ILE A 83 -5.33 -15.63 -10.75
CA ILE A 83 -4.01 -16.18 -11.06
C ILE A 83 -3.13 -14.98 -11.40
N ILE A 84 -2.19 -14.66 -10.51
CA ILE A 84 -1.33 -13.47 -10.64
C ILE A 84 0.11 -13.93 -10.85
N ASN A 85 0.68 -13.61 -12.03
CA ASN A 85 2.01 -14.08 -12.44
C ASN A 85 2.17 -15.61 -12.30
N GLY A 86 1.10 -16.37 -12.57
CA GLY A 86 1.08 -17.83 -12.43
C GLY A 86 0.78 -18.34 -11.01
N THR A 87 0.68 -17.49 -10.00
CA THR A 87 0.35 -17.88 -8.63
C THR A 87 -1.16 -17.75 -8.38
N ARG A 88 -1.76 -18.81 -7.84
CA ARG A 88 -3.18 -18.80 -7.47
C ARG A 88 -3.41 -18.06 -6.16
N VAL A 89 -4.26 -17.05 -6.17
CA VAL A 89 -4.67 -16.24 -5.02
C VAL A 89 -6.19 -16.34 -4.86
N VAL A 90 -6.65 -16.77 -3.69
CA VAL A 90 -8.07 -16.77 -3.33
C VAL A 90 -8.32 -15.60 -2.41
N LEU A 91 -9.10 -14.63 -2.88
CA LEU A 91 -9.50 -13.44 -2.14
C LEU A 91 -10.85 -13.70 -1.46
N LYS A 92 -10.91 -13.60 -0.14
CA LYS A 92 -12.11 -13.88 0.67
C LYS A 92 -12.73 -12.60 1.21
N ALA A 93 -14.00 -12.69 1.60
CA ALA A 93 -14.73 -11.56 2.17
C ALA A 93 -13.94 -10.83 3.28
N GLY A 94 -13.83 -9.50 3.16
CA GLY A 94 -13.06 -8.63 4.05
C GLY A 94 -11.58 -8.51 3.74
N GLU A 95 -11.09 -9.18 2.69
CA GLU A 95 -9.69 -9.11 2.28
C GLU A 95 -9.47 -8.08 1.15
N LEU A 96 -8.23 -7.59 1.04
CA LEU A 96 -7.79 -6.61 0.05
C LEU A 96 -6.67 -7.21 -0.81
N LEU A 97 -6.76 -6.98 -2.11
CA LEU A 97 -5.74 -7.36 -3.08
C LEU A 97 -5.31 -6.12 -3.88
N PHE A 98 -4.08 -5.71 -3.71
CA PHE A 98 -3.46 -4.60 -4.46
C PHE A 98 -2.65 -5.18 -5.61
N LEU A 99 -2.85 -4.65 -6.82
CA LEU A 99 -2.11 -5.02 -8.02
C LEU A 99 -1.51 -3.77 -8.64
N ASN A 100 -0.22 -3.80 -8.92
CA ASN A 100 0.42 -2.74 -9.67
C ASN A 100 0.40 -3.03 -11.18
N GLN A 101 0.95 -2.12 -11.95
CA GLN A 101 0.94 -2.19 -13.41
C GLN A 101 1.82 -3.32 -13.99
N ASN A 102 2.63 -3.99 -13.16
CA ASN A 102 3.47 -5.14 -13.57
C ASN A 102 2.75 -6.49 -13.39
N ALA A 103 1.66 -6.52 -12.62
CA ALA A 103 0.87 -7.71 -12.41
C ALA A 103 0.25 -8.21 -13.71
N VAL A 104 0.45 -9.49 -14.01
CA VAL A 104 -0.31 -10.21 -15.04
C VAL A 104 -1.35 -11.03 -14.33
N GLN A 105 -2.62 -10.69 -14.52
CA GLN A 105 -3.74 -11.28 -13.81
C GLN A 105 -4.65 -12.06 -14.75
N GLU A 106 -5.17 -13.20 -14.27
CA GLU A 106 -6.33 -13.93 -14.80
C GLU A 106 -7.34 -14.06 -13.68
N ILE A 107 -8.64 -14.05 -14.00
CA ILE A 107 -9.68 -14.17 -12.98
C ILE A 107 -10.58 -15.33 -13.38
N LEU A 108 -10.78 -16.28 -12.46
CA LEU A 108 -11.72 -17.37 -12.64
C LEU A 108 -13.16 -16.87 -12.46
N PRO A 109 -14.14 -17.50 -13.11
CA PRO A 109 -15.53 -17.09 -12.97
C PRO A 109 -15.98 -17.04 -11.51
N ALA A 110 -16.56 -15.92 -11.11
CA ALA A 110 -17.19 -15.72 -9.82
C ALA A 110 -18.69 -16.05 -9.90
N GLY A 111 -19.27 -16.51 -8.79
CA GLY A 111 -20.69 -16.80 -8.69
C GLY A 111 -21.54 -15.57 -8.37
N GLU A 112 -22.85 -15.75 -8.29
CA GLU A 112 -23.81 -14.67 -8.00
C GLU A 112 -23.61 -14.05 -6.61
N ALA A 113 -23.24 -14.87 -5.62
CA ALA A 113 -23.00 -14.42 -4.24
C ALA A 113 -21.59 -13.86 -4.01
N ASP A 114 -20.70 -13.92 -5.01
CA ASP A 114 -19.33 -13.44 -4.91
C ASP A 114 -19.27 -11.96 -5.32
N LEU A 115 -19.39 -11.09 -4.33
CA LEU A 115 -19.46 -9.65 -4.54
C LEU A 115 -18.15 -8.98 -4.16
N ALA A 116 -17.51 -8.35 -5.12
CA ALA A 116 -16.29 -7.56 -4.90
C ALA A 116 -16.39 -6.20 -5.59
N VAL A 117 -15.55 -5.28 -5.16
CA VAL A 117 -15.35 -3.98 -5.80
C VAL A 117 -13.90 -3.82 -6.23
N ASN A 118 -13.72 -3.25 -7.41
CA ASN A 118 -12.42 -2.88 -7.95
C ASN A 118 -12.27 -1.37 -7.87
N PHE A 119 -11.28 -0.91 -7.11
CA PHE A 119 -10.83 0.48 -7.15
C PHE A 119 -9.80 0.62 -8.26
N ILE A 120 -10.06 1.52 -9.17
CA ILE A 120 -9.18 1.91 -10.29
C ILE A 120 -8.51 3.19 -9.87
N ILE A 121 -7.19 3.17 -9.68
CA ILE A 121 -6.47 4.24 -9.01
C ILE A 121 -5.26 4.67 -9.84
N LEU A 122 -5.21 5.94 -10.25
CA LEU A 122 -4.00 6.50 -10.85
C LEU A 122 -2.96 6.79 -9.76
N PRO A 123 -1.65 6.60 -10.04
CA PRO A 123 -0.58 6.82 -9.05
C PRO A 123 -0.66 8.17 -8.33
N GLY A 124 -0.97 9.26 -9.02
CA GLY A 124 -1.10 10.59 -8.42
C GLY A 124 -2.20 10.72 -7.34
N PHE A 125 -3.11 9.76 -7.22
CA PHE A 125 -4.07 9.72 -6.11
C PHE A 125 -3.40 9.47 -4.76
N PHE A 126 -2.32 8.72 -4.76
CA PHE A 126 -1.60 8.34 -3.54
C PHE A 126 -0.71 9.46 -2.99
N ASP A 127 -0.44 10.52 -3.76
CA ASP A 127 0.47 11.60 -3.35
C ASP A 127 0.04 12.21 -2.00
N THR A 128 -1.24 12.55 -1.84
CA THR A 128 -1.78 13.08 -0.58
C THR A 128 -1.69 12.06 0.56
N ALA A 129 -2.04 10.80 0.30
CA ALA A 129 -1.95 9.72 1.28
C ALA A 129 -0.51 9.51 1.74
N PHE A 130 0.43 9.53 0.82
CA PHE A 130 1.86 9.36 1.14
C PHE A 130 2.45 10.57 1.87
N HIS A 131 2.01 11.79 1.56
CA HIS A 131 2.39 12.98 2.33
C HIS A 131 1.89 12.92 3.79
N MET A 132 0.74 12.30 4.03
CA MET A 132 0.20 12.14 5.38
C MET A 132 0.92 11.06 6.20
N ILE A 133 1.49 10.04 5.54
CA ILE A 133 2.14 8.90 6.20
C ILE A 133 3.53 9.26 6.69
N SER A 134 4.19 10.25 6.09
CA SER A 134 5.58 10.52 6.45
C SER A 134 6.09 11.91 6.17
N GLU A 135 6.97 12.28 7.05
CA GLU A 135 8.06 13.21 6.82
C GLU A 135 8.95 12.73 5.67
N GLU A 136 9.66 13.66 5.05
CA GLU A 136 10.66 13.39 4.00
C GLU A 136 11.58 12.20 4.38
N ASN A 137 11.82 11.28 3.43
CA ASN A 137 12.73 10.11 3.55
C ASN A 137 12.28 8.95 4.47
N ASN A 138 11.03 8.53 4.44
CA ASN A 138 10.58 7.33 5.17
C ASN A 138 10.74 6.08 4.28
N SER A 139 11.63 5.16 4.68
CA SER A 139 11.94 3.93 3.92
C SER A 139 10.73 3.00 3.76
N LEU A 140 9.79 2.98 4.71
CA LEU A 140 8.56 2.18 4.61
C LEU A 140 7.60 2.76 3.58
N ARG A 141 7.48 4.11 3.54
CA ARG A 141 6.75 4.79 2.48
C ARG A 141 7.33 4.48 1.11
N ASP A 142 8.67 4.62 0.95
CA ASP A 142 9.34 4.38 -0.32
C ASP A 142 9.12 2.95 -0.81
N PHE A 143 9.10 1.99 0.10
CA PHE A 143 8.77 0.60 -0.21
C PHE A 143 7.30 0.45 -0.68
N LEU A 144 6.32 1.04 0.01
CA LEU A 144 4.92 1.01 -0.40
C LEU A 144 4.70 1.70 -1.75
N VAL A 145 5.34 2.86 -1.95
CA VAL A 145 5.33 3.57 -3.23
C VAL A 145 5.92 2.70 -4.32
N GLY A 146 7.07 2.05 -4.06
CA GLY A 146 7.71 1.12 -4.98
C GLY A 146 6.82 -0.06 -5.34
N CYS A 147 6.13 -0.66 -4.36
CA CYS A 147 5.16 -1.74 -4.59
C CYS A 147 3.96 -1.29 -5.44
N LEU A 148 3.52 -0.04 -5.32
CA LEU A 148 2.34 0.48 -5.99
C LEU A 148 2.64 1.20 -7.31
N CYS A 149 3.85 1.72 -7.51
CA CYS A 149 4.20 2.65 -8.58
C CYS A 149 5.26 2.12 -9.57
N LYS A 150 5.05 0.96 -10.18
CA LYS A 150 5.87 0.45 -11.31
C LYS A 150 7.31 0.03 -11.03
N ASP A 151 7.81 0.04 -9.83
CA ASP A 151 9.17 -0.43 -9.61
C ASP A 151 9.22 -1.95 -9.77
N THR A 152 10.00 -2.42 -10.76
CA THR A 152 10.13 -3.86 -11.07
C THR A 152 10.93 -4.63 -10.01
N GLN A 153 11.55 -3.94 -9.06
CA GLN A 153 12.27 -4.56 -7.94
C GLN A 153 11.32 -5.07 -6.85
N TYR A 154 10.06 -4.59 -6.84
CA TYR A 154 9.08 -4.94 -5.82
C TYR A 154 7.99 -5.88 -6.37
N SER A 155 7.19 -6.48 -5.48
CA SER A 155 6.08 -7.34 -5.86
C SER A 155 5.09 -6.65 -6.77
N SER A 156 4.55 -7.42 -7.69
CA SER A 156 3.46 -7.00 -8.54
C SER A 156 2.12 -6.94 -7.83
N TYR A 157 1.98 -7.59 -6.67
CA TYR A 157 0.75 -7.57 -5.86
C TYR A 157 1.00 -7.75 -4.36
N LEU A 158 0.07 -7.26 -3.54
CA LEU A 158 0.01 -7.45 -2.10
C LEU A 158 -1.40 -7.92 -1.73
N HIS A 159 -1.51 -9.07 -1.07
CA HIS A 159 -2.77 -9.61 -0.57
C HIS A 159 -2.83 -9.47 0.95
N PHE A 160 -3.78 -8.69 1.46
CA PHE A 160 -3.98 -8.43 2.87
C PHE A 160 -5.16 -9.23 3.40
N GLN A 161 -4.89 -10.20 4.28
CA GLN A 161 -5.89 -11.02 4.96
C GLN A 161 -6.39 -10.33 6.24
N VAL A 162 -7.16 -9.27 6.08
CA VAL A 162 -7.55 -8.33 7.14
C VAL A 162 -9.05 -8.34 7.47
N ALA A 163 -9.76 -9.41 7.13
CA ALA A 163 -11.21 -9.55 7.29
C ALA A 163 -11.71 -9.25 8.71
N GLY A 164 -10.96 -9.64 9.75
CA GLY A 164 -11.33 -9.43 11.15
C GLY A 164 -10.94 -8.07 11.73
N ILE A 165 -10.39 -7.14 10.95
CA ILE A 165 -9.85 -5.87 11.46
C ILE A 165 -10.83 -4.74 11.20
N LEU A 166 -11.68 -4.47 12.19
CA LEU A 166 -12.78 -3.50 12.10
C LEU A 166 -12.35 -2.11 11.58
N PRO A 167 -11.26 -1.48 12.03
CA PRO A 167 -10.83 -0.18 11.49
C PRO A 167 -10.61 -0.20 9.98
N ILE A 168 -10.00 -1.27 9.45
CA ILE A 168 -9.74 -1.43 8.01
C ILE A 168 -11.07 -1.60 7.26
N GLN A 169 -11.97 -2.45 7.77
CA GLN A 169 -13.28 -2.68 7.17
C GLN A 169 -14.08 -1.38 7.06
N ASN A 170 -14.11 -0.58 8.13
CA ASN A 170 -14.83 0.70 8.17
C ASN A 170 -14.25 1.71 7.16
N LEU A 171 -12.92 1.80 7.04
CA LEU A 171 -12.29 2.72 6.09
C LEU A 171 -12.60 2.34 4.64
N VAL A 172 -12.52 1.05 4.30
CA VAL A 172 -12.87 0.58 2.95
C VAL A 172 -14.35 0.82 2.66
N GLU A 173 -15.23 0.51 3.61
CA GLU A 173 -16.67 0.73 3.46
C GLU A 173 -17.00 2.21 3.24
N ASN A 174 -16.38 3.12 3.99
CA ASN A 174 -16.51 4.56 3.79
C ASN A 174 -16.06 5.00 2.39
N MET A 175 -14.96 4.46 1.88
CA MET A 175 -14.49 4.78 0.53
C MET A 175 -15.47 4.30 -0.53
N VAL A 176 -15.96 3.07 -0.43
CA VAL A 176 -16.96 2.50 -1.35
C VAL A 176 -18.24 3.35 -1.32
N TRP A 177 -18.76 3.65 -0.12
CA TRP A 177 -19.95 4.48 0.07
C TRP A 177 -19.80 5.86 -0.59
N THR A 178 -18.69 6.55 -0.30
CA THR A 178 -18.41 7.90 -0.81
C THR A 178 -18.33 7.93 -2.33
N LEU A 179 -17.74 6.90 -2.94
CA LEU A 179 -17.57 6.81 -4.40
C LEU A 179 -18.88 6.43 -5.10
N ILE A 180 -19.66 5.49 -4.54
CA ILE A 180 -20.94 5.06 -5.12
C ILE A 180 -21.99 6.17 -5.03
N ASN A 181 -22.03 6.90 -3.91
CA ASN A 181 -23.04 7.95 -3.67
C ASN A 181 -22.64 9.33 -4.20
N GLU A 182 -21.49 9.44 -4.86
CA GLU A 182 -21.00 10.68 -5.45
C GLU A 182 -21.00 11.90 -4.50
N GLN A 183 -20.63 11.66 -3.24
CA GLN A 183 -20.65 12.71 -2.22
C GLN A 183 -19.82 13.95 -2.62
N PRO A 184 -20.23 15.17 -2.19
CA PRO A 184 -19.40 16.35 -2.33
C PRO A 184 -18.01 16.13 -1.69
N ASN A 185 -16.94 16.66 -2.31
CA ASN A 185 -15.56 16.52 -1.87
C ASN A 185 -15.05 15.06 -1.78
N LYS A 186 -15.69 14.12 -2.47
CA LYS A 186 -15.31 12.68 -2.46
C LYS A 186 -13.85 12.43 -2.76
N SER A 187 -13.21 13.26 -3.59
CA SER A 187 -11.77 13.12 -3.90
C SER A 187 -10.92 13.31 -2.65
N ASN A 188 -11.10 14.41 -1.92
CA ASN A 188 -10.32 14.71 -0.72
C ASN A 188 -10.63 13.72 0.40
N ILE A 189 -11.91 13.38 0.61
CA ILE A 189 -12.33 12.40 1.61
C ILE A 189 -11.62 11.06 1.34
N ASN A 190 -11.66 10.57 0.11
CA ASN A 190 -11.06 9.27 -0.23
C ASN A 190 -9.53 9.30 -0.19
N GLN A 191 -8.87 10.42 -0.51
CA GLN A 191 -7.41 10.54 -0.34
C GLN A 191 -6.99 10.46 1.14
N ILE A 192 -7.71 11.16 2.03
CA ILE A 192 -7.46 11.10 3.48
C ILE A 192 -7.76 9.68 4.01
N THR A 193 -8.90 9.10 3.62
CA THR A 193 -9.28 7.75 4.03
C THR A 193 -8.27 6.70 3.55
N MET A 194 -7.74 6.84 2.34
CA MET A 194 -6.68 5.97 1.83
C MET A 194 -5.39 6.10 2.66
N GLY A 195 -5.03 7.31 3.07
CA GLY A 195 -3.89 7.52 3.98
C GLY A 195 -4.07 6.79 5.32
N LEU A 196 -5.26 6.93 5.93
CA LEU A 196 -5.61 6.19 7.15
C LEU A 196 -5.63 4.68 6.93
N LEU A 197 -6.14 4.21 5.78
CA LEU A 197 -6.14 2.79 5.42
C LEU A 197 -4.70 2.25 5.34
N PHE A 198 -3.78 2.96 4.69
CA PHE A 198 -2.38 2.55 4.64
C PHE A 198 -1.73 2.50 6.03
N LEU A 199 -1.98 3.50 6.90
CA LEU A 199 -1.50 3.46 8.27
C LEU A 199 -1.99 2.21 9.01
N GLN A 200 -3.26 1.86 8.86
CA GLN A 200 -3.82 0.64 9.46
C GLN A 200 -3.21 -0.63 8.84
N LEU A 201 -3.06 -0.70 7.53
CA LEU A 201 -2.46 -1.86 6.87
C LEU A 201 -0.99 -2.08 7.28
N MET A 202 -0.24 -1.00 7.54
CA MET A 202 1.13 -1.07 8.03
C MET A 202 1.23 -1.70 9.43
N HIS A 203 0.21 -1.57 10.27
CA HIS A 203 0.17 -2.25 11.57
C HIS A 203 -0.11 -3.76 11.46
N HIS A 204 -0.59 -4.23 10.31
CA HIS A 204 -1.00 -5.62 10.09
C HIS A 204 -0.19 -6.32 9.00
N THR A 205 1.12 -6.11 9.00
CA THR A 205 2.05 -6.69 8.01
C THR A 205 2.17 -8.21 8.11
N ASP A 206 1.88 -8.78 9.28
CA ASP A 206 1.76 -10.22 9.51
C ASP A 206 0.60 -10.87 8.73
N LYS A 207 -0.32 -10.06 8.22
CA LYS A 207 -1.46 -10.49 7.39
C LYS A 207 -1.23 -10.31 5.89
N ILE A 208 -0.01 -9.97 5.48
CA ILE A 208 0.32 -9.83 4.06
C ILE A 208 0.75 -11.18 3.50
N HIS A 209 0.12 -11.57 2.41
CA HIS A 209 0.57 -12.65 1.55
C HIS A 209 0.88 -12.08 0.17
N SER A 210 1.99 -12.48 -0.40
CA SER A 210 2.37 -12.12 -1.75
C SER A 210 2.94 -13.37 -2.46
N GLY A 211 3.14 -13.35 -3.77
CA GLY A 211 3.57 -14.52 -4.54
C GLY A 211 4.96 -15.08 -4.18
N SER A 212 5.51 -15.96 -4.99
CA SER A 212 6.77 -16.68 -4.74
C SER A 212 8.00 -15.76 -4.48
N ASP A 213 7.95 -14.49 -4.87
CA ASP A 213 8.94 -13.46 -4.53
C ASP A 213 8.66 -12.79 -3.16
N SER A 214 7.69 -13.32 -2.43
CA SER A 214 7.05 -12.68 -1.28
C SER A 214 7.87 -12.68 0.00
N PHE A 215 8.71 -13.69 0.18
CA PHE A 215 9.50 -13.83 1.40
C PHE A 215 10.37 -12.59 1.64
N ASP A 216 11.08 -12.17 0.60
CA ASP A 216 11.97 -11.01 0.68
C ASP A 216 11.20 -9.72 1.01
N GLN A 217 9.98 -9.58 0.53
CA GLN A 217 9.17 -8.39 0.73
C GLN A 217 8.46 -8.34 2.07
N VAL A 218 7.94 -9.48 2.53
CA VAL A 218 7.43 -9.61 3.91
C VAL A 218 8.55 -9.30 4.89
N LEU A 219 9.75 -9.81 4.62
CA LEU A 219 10.93 -9.52 5.44
C LEU A 219 11.29 -8.03 5.43
N ILE A 220 11.36 -7.40 4.24
CA ILE A 220 11.60 -5.95 4.13
C ILE A 220 10.57 -5.18 4.96
N PHE A 221 9.30 -5.51 4.80
CA PHE A 221 8.21 -4.86 5.51
C PHE A 221 8.36 -5.00 7.03
N GLN A 222 8.66 -6.20 7.52
CA GLN A 222 8.89 -6.47 8.95
C GLN A 222 10.09 -5.69 9.49
N VAL A 223 11.18 -5.62 8.72
CA VAL A 223 12.38 -4.86 9.08
C VAL A 223 12.07 -3.36 9.18
N LEU A 224 11.43 -2.79 8.15
CA LEU A 224 11.12 -1.37 8.11
C LEU A 224 10.11 -0.98 9.20
N ARG A 225 9.08 -1.80 9.41
CA ARG A 225 8.13 -1.63 10.51
C ARG A 225 8.81 -1.65 11.87
N TYR A 226 9.69 -2.64 12.10
CA TYR A 226 10.41 -2.72 13.37
C TYR A 226 11.25 -1.45 13.62
N ILE A 227 11.90 -0.92 12.58
CA ILE A 227 12.65 0.34 12.67
C ILE A 227 11.71 1.52 13.00
N GLU A 228 10.54 1.60 12.36
CA GLU A 228 9.55 2.64 12.64
C GLU A 228 9.06 2.64 14.09
N GLU A 229 8.77 1.46 14.62
CA GLU A 229 8.21 1.29 15.97
C GLU A 229 9.29 1.38 17.07
N ASN A 230 10.54 0.99 16.76
CA ASN A 230 11.62 0.81 17.74
C ASN A 230 12.87 1.66 17.44
N TYR A 231 12.74 2.74 16.67
CA TYR A 231 13.91 3.53 16.22
C TYR A 231 14.78 4.05 17.37
N ARG A 232 14.23 4.27 18.55
CA ARG A 232 14.94 4.78 19.70
C ARG A 232 15.94 3.78 20.27
N ASP A 233 15.48 2.56 20.53
CA ASP A 233 16.21 1.55 21.29
C ASP A 233 16.37 0.20 20.54
N GLY A 234 15.83 0.10 19.30
CA GLY A 234 15.77 -1.16 18.55
C GLY A 234 17.13 -1.62 18.04
N GLU A 235 17.44 -2.88 18.24
CA GLU A 235 18.67 -3.53 17.80
C GLU A 235 18.38 -4.65 16.79
N LEU A 236 19.35 -4.88 15.88
CA LEU A 236 19.26 -5.98 14.91
C LEU A 236 19.17 -7.36 15.58
N THR A 237 19.81 -7.52 16.74
CA THR A 237 19.76 -8.73 17.57
C THR A 237 18.35 -9.05 18.03
N GLN A 238 17.62 -8.05 18.50
CA GLN A 238 16.23 -8.18 18.93
C GLN A 238 15.31 -8.51 17.74
N LEU A 239 15.51 -7.83 16.62
CA LEU A 239 14.75 -8.12 15.40
C LEU A 239 15.01 -9.53 14.88
N ALA A 240 16.27 -9.99 14.86
CA ALA A 240 16.63 -11.34 14.45
C ALA A 240 15.96 -12.40 15.33
N ALA A 241 15.95 -12.18 16.65
CA ALA A 241 15.26 -13.07 17.61
C ALA A 241 13.74 -13.05 17.40
N LEU A 242 13.12 -11.86 17.20
CA LEU A 242 11.69 -11.70 16.96
C LEU A 242 11.23 -12.44 15.68
N LEU A 243 12.03 -12.37 14.63
CA LEU A 243 11.74 -12.99 13.34
C LEU A 243 12.23 -14.44 13.25
N ASN A 244 12.92 -14.95 14.29
CA ASN A 244 13.51 -16.28 14.33
C ASN A 244 14.51 -16.55 13.20
N TYR A 245 15.37 -15.54 12.90
CA TYR A 245 16.44 -15.65 11.90
C TYR A 245 17.83 -15.53 12.53
N ASP A 246 18.81 -16.11 11.85
CA ASP A 246 20.23 -15.86 12.17
C ASP A 246 20.57 -14.38 11.88
N ILE A 247 21.26 -13.72 12.82
CA ILE A 247 21.59 -12.29 12.74
C ILE A 247 22.47 -11.95 11.54
N TYR A 248 23.42 -12.83 11.20
CA TYR A 248 24.35 -12.58 10.08
C TYR A 248 23.63 -12.76 8.75
N TRP A 249 22.75 -13.76 8.67
CA TRP A 249 21.89 -13.95 7.52
C TRP A 249 20.97 -12.75 7.32
N LEU A 250 20.28 -12.31 8.39
CA LEU A 250 19.36 -11.17 8.35
C LEU A 250 20.09 -9.88 7.93
N SER A 251 21.26 -9.60 8.52
CA SER A 251 22.08 -8.42 8.17
C SER A 251 22.44 -8.38 6.68
N ARG A 252 22.90 -9.52 6.13
CA ARG A 252 23.25 -9.63 4.70
C ARG A 252 22.03 -9.49 3.80
N THR A 253 20.92 -10.10 4.18
CA THR A 253 19.68 -10.06 3.42
C THR A 253 19.10 -8.64 3.38
N ILE A 254 19.06 -7.93 4.52
CA ILE A 254 18.66 -6.51 4.59
C ILE A 254 19.50 -5.67 3.61
N LYS A 255 20.83 -5.79 3.67
CA LYS A 255 21.72 -5.04 2.78
C LYS A 255 21.52 -5.38 1.32
N LYS A 256 21.32 -6.67 1.00
CA LYS A 256 21.04 -7.15 -0.37
C LYS A 256 19.73 -6.56 -0.93
N LEU A 257 18.66 -6.58 -0.11
CA LEU A 257 17.32 -6.21 -0.57
C LEU A 257 17.07 -4.69 -0.55
N LEU A 258 17.60 -3.98 0.45
CA LEU A 258 17.37 -2.53 0.63
C LEU A 258 18.56 -1.65 0.20
N GLY A 259 19.67 -2.25 -0.23
CA GLY A 259 20.88 -1.53 -0.60
C GLY A 259 21.60 -0.86 0.58
N ARG A 260 21.01 -0.90 1.80
CA ARG A 260 21.49 -0.27 3.02
C ARG A 260 21.53 -1.26 4.17
N THR A 261 22.45 -1.06 5.11
CA THR A 261 22.49 -1.85 6.35
C THR A 261 21.36 -1.44 7.30
N TYR A 262 20.99 -2.33 8.23
CA TYR A 262 20.04 -2.02 9.30
C TYR A 262 20.43 -0.74 10.07
N LYS A 263 21.73 -0.58 10.38
CA LYS A 263 22.24 0.59 11.09
C LYS A 263 22.03 1.89 10.32
N GLU A 264 22.24 1.89 9.01
CA GLU A 264 22.01 3.04 8.13
C GLU A 264 20.51 3.39 8.06
N LEU A 265 19.64 2.39 7.93
CA LEU A 265 18.18 2.60 7.94
C LEU A 265 17.69 3.17 9.27
N LEU A 266 18.17 2.63 10.39
CA LEU A 266 17.86 3.11 11.73
C LEU A 266 18.35 4.55 11.94
N GLN A 267 19.55 4.88 11.46
CA GLN A 267 20.12 6.23 11.52
C GLN A 267 19.27 7.23 10.74
N ILE A 268 18.83 6.88 9.53
CA ILE A 268 17.95 7.73 8.71
C ILE A 268 16.65 8.01 9.47
N LYS A 269 16.01 6.98 10.03
CA LYS A 269 14.77 7.15 10.81
C LYS A 269 14.96 8.07 12.01
N ARG A 270 16.04 7.88 12.79
CA ARG A 270 16.38 8.75 13.94
C ARG A 270 16.59 10.21 13.53
N LEU A 271 17.28 10.44 12.40
CA LEU A 271 17.54 11.78 11.89
C LEU A 271 16.25 12.47 11.42
N ASN A 272 15.38 11.75 10.73
CA ASN A 272 14.06 12.26 10.29
C ASN A 272 13.21 12.64 11.51
N GLN A 273 13.18 11.78 12.53
CA GLN A 273 12.45 12.07 13.77
C GLN A 273 13.07 13.28 14.51
N ALA A 274 14.39 13.45 14.44
CA ALA A 274 15.05 14.64 15.00
C ALA A 274 14.60 15.93 14.28
N VAL A 275 14.51 15.90 12.96
CA VAL A 275 14.01 17.03 12.15
C VAL A 275 12.58 17.39 12.57
N PHE A 276 11.70 16.39 12.68
CA PHE A 276 10.34 16.62 13.16
C PHE A 276 10.29 17.30 14.52
N LEU A 277 11.05 16.80 15.49
CA LEU A 277 11.11 17.39 16.83
C LEU A 277 11.73 18.80 16.82
N LEU A 278 12.75 19.04 15.99
CA LEU A 278 13.36 20.35 15.84
C LEU A 278 12.40 21.39 15.27
N SER A 279 11.59 21.01 14.29
CA SER A 279 10.66 21.91 13.59
C SER A 279 9.37 22.15 14.39
N ASN A 280 8.86 21.12 15.09
CA ASN A 280 7.52 21.14 15.69
C ASN A 280 7.53 21.30 17.22
N THR A 281 8.70 21.35 17.86
CA THR A 281 8.79 21.45 19.33
C THR A 281 9.84 22.48 19.78
N LYS A 282 9.72 22.91 21.05
CA LYS A 282 10.71 23.77 21.73
C LYS A 282 11.76 22.98 22.52
N LEU A 283 11.88 21.66 22.33
CA LEU A 283 12.89 20.84 23.01
C LEU A 283 14.30 21.34 22.71
N SER A 284 15.18 21.32 23.69
CA SER A 284 16.59 21.62 23.44
C SER A 284 17.21 20.61 22.48
N VAL A 285 18.26 20.97 21.74
CA VAL A 285 18.96 20.04 20.83
C VAL A 285 19.46 18.79 21.58
N ALA A 286 19.89 18.95 22.82
CA ALA A 286 20.31 17.84 23.69
C ALA A 286 19.12 16.90 23.99
N ASN A 287 17.95 17.45 24.31
CA ASN A 287 16.75 16.65 24.55
C ASN A 287 16.26 15.95 23.28
N VAL A 288 16.35 16.60 22.11
CA VAL A 288 16.05 15.96 20.82
C VAL A 288 17.01 14.80 20.56
N CYS A 289 18.32 15.00 20.79
CA CYS A 289 19.34 13.96 20.66
C CYS A 289 18.96 12.69 21.46
N THR A 290 18.64 12.87 22.76
CA THR A 290 18.22 11.75 23.64
C THR A 290 16.88 11.15 23.21
N ALA A 291 15.91 11.98 22.83
CA ALA A 291 14.58 11.53 22.42
C ALA A 291 14.61 10.62 21.18
N VAL A 292 15.59 10.83 20.29
CA VAL A 292 15.75 9.99 19.08
C VAL A 292 16.75 8.85 19.25
N GLY A 293 17.22 8.56 20.47
CA GLY A 293 18.04 7.39 20.79
C GLY A 293 19.55 7.59 20.59
N TYR A 294 20.06 8.83 20.79
CA TYR A 294 21.50 9.08 20.85
C TYR A 294 21.89 9.57 22.25
N ASP A 295 22.91 8.93 22.84
CA ASP A 295 23.46 9.32 24.13
C ASP A 295 24.58 10.37 23.98
N ASN A 296 25.21 10.43 22.81
CA ASN A 296 26.34 11.33 22.54
C ASN A 296 25.93 12.49 21.62
N THR A 297 25.79 13.68 22.22
CA THR A 297 25.37 14.89 21.49
C THR A 297 26.38 15.31 20.41
N SER A 298 27.68 15.14 20.65
CA SER A 298 28.71 15.49 19.65
C SER A 298 28.64 14.57 18.44
N TYR A 299 28.43 13.28 18.66
CA TYR A 299 28.18 12.31 17.58
C TYR A 299 26.92 12.66 16.80
N PHE A 300 25.82 12.96 17.51
CA PHE A 300 24.56 13.39 16.88
C PHE A 300 24.74 14.63 16.01
N HIS A 301 25.40 15.67 16.49
CA HIS A 301 25.68 16.89 15.71
C HIS A 301 26.47 16.59 14.45
N ARG A 302 27.46 15.71 14.51
CA ARG A 302 28.29 15.33 13.37
C ARG A 302 27.46 14.63 12.29
N ILE A 303 26.73 13.56 12.65
CA ILE A 303 25.94 12.79 11.68
C ILE A 303 24.77 13.61 11.10
N PHE A 304 24.18 14.49 11.91
CA PHE A 304 23.12 15.39 11.45
C PHE A 304 23.66 16.36 10.40
N ARG A 305 24.84 16.96 10.63
CA ARG A 305 25.49 17.84 9.67
C ARG A 305 25.94 17.09 8.40
N GLU A 306 26.47 15.88 8.53
CA GLU A 306 26.82 15.03 7.39
C GLU A 306 25.61 14.75 6.49
N TYR A 307 24.42 14.58 7.08
CA TYR A 307 23.21 14.21 6.34
C TYR A 307 22.45 15.42 5.78
N TYR A 308 22.29 16.49 6.54
CA TYR A 308 21.50 17.67 6.17
C TYR A 308 22.33 18.90 5.75
N GLY A 309 23.65 18.84 5.78
CA GLY A 309 24.55 19.92 5.41
C GLY A 309 24.66 21.07 6.44
N MET A 310 23.87 21.02 7.53
CA MET A 310 23.82 22.05 8.57
C MET A 310 23.64 21.44 9.96
N SER A 311 23.93 22.23 11.01
CA SER A 311 23.75 21.77 12.40
C SER A 311 22.25 21.70 12.77
N PRO A 312 21.88 20.91 13.81
CA PRO A 312 20.49 20.86 14.31
C PRO A 312 19.95 22.24 14.73
N LYS A 313 20.80 23.12 15.24
CA LYS A 313 20.42 24.49 15.65
C LYS A 313 20.13 25.36 14.43
N GLU A 314 20.97 25.31 13.41
CA GLU A 314 20.77 26.03 12.15
C GLU A 314 19.50 25.55 11.44
N TYR A 315 19.26 24.23 11.41
CA TYR A 315 18.05 23.61 10.85
C TYR A 315 16.78 24.16 11.50
N ARG A 316 16.74 24.20 12.84
CA ARG A 316 15.61 24.78 13.59
C ARG A 316 15.32 26.22 13.21
N THR A 317 16.39 27.03 13.06
CA THR A 317 16.21 28.45 12.71
C THR A 317 15.71 28.65 11.30
N SER A 318 16.12 27.81 10.35
CA SER A 318 15.67 27.86 8.96
C SER A 318 14.23 27.35 8.77
N SER A 319 13.78 26.38 9.60
CA SER A 319 12.42 25.85 9.56
C SER A 319 11.39 26.72 10.27
N ALA A 320 11.82 27.75 11.01
CA ALA A 320 10.95 28.69 11.74
C ALA A 320 10.61 29.95 10.92
N GLN A 321 11.16 30.08 9.70
CA GLN A 321 10.83 31.11 8.72
C GLN A 321 9.82 30.55 7.71
#